data_46fd3498bab01a1c12e25cf0a5d654ef
#
_entry.id   46fd3498bab01a1c12e25cf0a5d654ef
#
_cell.length_a   1.000
_cell.length_b   1.000
_cell.length_c   1.000
_cell.angle_alpha   90.00
_cell.angle_beta   90.00
_cell.angle_gamma   90.00
#
_symmetry.space_group_name_H-M   'P 1'
#
loop_
_entity.id
_entity.type
_entity.pdbx_description
1 polymer ?
#
loop_
_entity_poly.entity_id
_entity_poly.type
_entity_poly.pdbx_seq_one_letter_code
_entity_poly.pdbx_strand_id
1 'polypeptide(L)'
;MAEVEPNNSHQNKEISNNKKKHLPKYAQFLLTGIAGAAIGAGLTFGIMEVKELKSPFYQVEKVYEQLQGSYYKKVSPQTLRQGAINGMLNSLNDPFSEGLSGANQEQVNNILEGSSFGGVGIQMAVRNNKVVVDSIVADSPASKSTIKPGDEIVAVNNKKVSAAQFSKVAPLVRGKIGTRVTLKLRRANSTFNVTLKRAKISQSSLTKRTEGNATIITITQFDVNTAKDLKSALKSIDTKKYPKLIIDLQDNPGGAMDAALKSASYFLPNNKIIMQYQDRKQKEVIRSDKKLSGGFHTSLKPIILINANTASASEIFTAALVQNHRAVSVGQTS
;
A
#
# COMPACT_ATOMS: atom_id res chain seq x y z
N MET A 1 -96.50 44.19 52.97
CA MET A 1 -96.85 44.02 54.40
C MET A 1 -95.82 43.07 54.93
N ALA A 2 -95.10 43.63 55.88
CA ALA A 2 -94.55 43.09 57.10
C ALA A 2 -93.49 41.95 56.89
N GLU A 3 -92.23 42.24 57.12
CA GLU A 3 -91.61 42.15 58.45
C GLU A 3 -91.47 40.75 58.92
N VAL A 4 -90.29 40.19 59.34
CA VAL A 4 -89.32 40.56 60.34
C VAL A 4 -88.15 39.59 60.27
N GLU A 5 -86.95 40.08 60.47
CA GLU A 5 -85.75 39.32 60.99
C GLU A 5 -86.04 38.72 62.41
N PRO A 6 -85.07 38.08 63.04
CA PRO A 6 -83.66 37.72 62.82
C PRO A 6 -83.26 36.31 63.34
N ASN A 7 -82.06 35.94 63.18
CA ASN A 7 -81.09 35.57 64.24
C ASN A 7 -80.26 34.29 64.01
N ASN A 8 -79.01 34.53 63.84
CA ASN A 8 -77.84 34.00 64.49
C ASN A 8 -77.79 32.53 64.99
N SER A 9 -76.86 31.78 64.46
CA SER A 9 -75.93 31.07 65.36
C SER A 9 -74.78 30.43 64.54
N HIS A 10 -73.65 30.77 65.01
CA HIS A 10 -72.35 30.14 64.86
C HIS A 10 -72.34 28.66 64.49
N GLN A 11 -71.49 28.20 63.54
CA GLN A 11 -70.32 27.34 63.88
C GLN A 11 -69.47 26.91 62.73
N ASN A 12 -68.22 27.08 63.02
CA ASN A 12 -67.03 26.26 62.66
C ASN A 12 -66.59 26.18 61.21
N LYS A 13 -65.60 27.01 60.94
CA LYS A 13 -64.56 26.79 59.94
C LYS A 13 -63.71 25.54 60.32
N GLU A 14 -63.84 24.46 59.57
CA GLU A 14 -62.75 23.46 59.45
C GLU A 14 -61.86 23.91 58.34
N ILE A 15 -60.64 24.34 58.70
CA ILE A 15 -59.55 24.66 57.81
C ILE A 15 -58.89 23.34 57.45
N SER A 16 -59.22 22.72 56.28
CA SER A 16 -58.47 21.65 55.67
C SER A 16 -57.11 22.13 55.29
N ASN A 17 -56.16 21.86 56.13
CA ASN A 17 -54.75 22.20 55.95
C ASN A 17 -54.11 21.14 55.00
N ASN A 18 -54.30 21.32 53.68
CA ASN A 18 -53.69 20.53 52.63
C ASN A 18 -52.21 20.93 52.49
N LYS A 19 -51.37 20.38 53.44
CA LYS A 19 -49.92 20.46 53.34
C LYS A 19 -49.48 19.73 52.10
N LYS A 20 -49.21 20.45 51.00
CA LYS A 20 -48.45 19.91 49.88
C LYS A 20 -47.13 19.41 50.43
N LYS A 21 -46.96 18.06 50.47
CA LYS A 21 -45.69 17.44 50.79
C LYS A 21 -44.70 17.80 49.66
N HIS A 22 -43.88 18.79 49.92
CA HIS A 22 -42.74 19.09 49.04
C HIS A 22 -41.76 17.89 49.17
N LEU A 23 -41.49 17.24 48.04
CA LEU A 23 -40.42 16.27 47.92
C LEU A 23 -39.09 16.92 48.32
N PRO A 24 -38.25 16.24 49.10
CA PRO A 24 -36.96 16.78 49.51
C PRO A 24 -36.10 17.06 48.28
N LYS A 25 -35.30 18.14 48.34
CA LYS A 25 -34.52 18.65 47.21
C LYS A 25 -33.71 17.55 46.49
N TYR A 26 -33.12 16.58 47.21
CA TYR A 26 -32.40 15.48 46.63
C TYR A 26 -33.28 14.54 45.76
N ALA A 27 -34.54 14.31 46.16
CA ALA A 27 -35.50 13.52 45.38
C ALA A 27 -35.93 14.26 44.07
N GLN A 28 -35.98 15.61 44.09
CA GLN A 28 -36.22 16.39 42.88
C GLN A 28 -35.03 16.31 41.94
N PHE A 29 -33.78 16.34 42.44
CA PHE A 29 -32.57 16.14 41.62
C PHE A 29 -32.46 14.72 41.06
N LEU A 30 -32.87 13.72 41.81
CA LEU A 30 -32.89 12.34 41.33
C LEU A 30 -33.92 12.14 40.20
N LEU A 31 -35.11 12.68 40.34
CA LEU A 31 -36.16 12.61 39.31
C LEU A 31 -35.78 13.37 38.03
N THR A 32 -35.16 14.55 38.14
CA THR A 32 -34.66 15.29 36.96
C THR A 32 -33.47 14.61 36.30
N GLY A 33 -32.59 13.96 37.09
CA GLY A 33 -31.46 13.17 36.56
C GLY A 33 -31.96 11.95 35.80
N ILE A 34 -32.93 11.21 36.30
CA ILE A 34 -33.49 10.02 35.63
C ILE A 34 -34.27 10.43 34.37
N ALA A 35 -35.04 11.52 34.42
CA ALA A 35 -35.74 12.03 33.25
C ALA A 35 -34.77 12.52 32.16
N GLY A 36 -33.69 13.21 32.55
CA GLY A 36 -32.63 13.63 31.64
C GLY A 36 -31.90 12.44 30.99
N ALA A 37 -31.58 11.40 31.78
CA ALA A 37 -30.96 10.20 31.28
C ALA A 37 -31.87 9.40 30.31
N ALA A 38 -33.17 9.31 30.62
CA ALA A 38 -34.15 8.63 29.76
C ALA A 38 -34.36 9.39 28.43
N ILE A 39 -34.42 10.73 28.47
CA ILE A 39 -34.53 11.58 27.28
C ILE A 39 -33.22 11.47 26.46
N GLY A 40 -32.07 11.53 27.12
CA GLY A 40 -30.77 11.39 26.47
C GLY A 40 -30.59 10.02 25.80
N ALA A 41 -30.98 8.94 26.49
CA ALA A 41 -30.95 7.59 25.92
C ALA A 41 -31.94 7.43 24.76
N GLY A 42 -33.15 7.96 24.88
CA GLY A 42 -34.16 7.96 23.82
C GLY A 42 -33.72 8.72 22.57
N LEU A 43 -33.11 9.90 22.75
CA LEU A 43 -32.56 10.69 21.64
C LEU A 43 -31.37 10.02 20.98
N THR A 44 -30.45 9.44 21.77
CA THR A 44 -29.30 8.70 21.22
C THR A 44 -29.74 7.44 20.47
N PHE A 45 -30.70 6.70 21.00
CA PHE A 45 -31.25 5.51 20.35
C PHE A 45 -32.00 5.86 19.06
N GLY A 46 -32.85 6.91 19.09
CA GLY A 46 -33.57 7.42 17.92
C GLY A 46 -32.63 7.96 16.82
N ILE A 47 -31.54 8.62 17.22
CA ILE A 47 -30.53 9.12 16.28
C ILE A 47 -29.72 7.97 15.67
N MET A 48 -29.43 6.91 16.45
CA MET A 48 -28.76 5.70 15.94
C MET A 48 -29.66 4.96 14.93
N GLU A 49 -30.92 4.72 15.25
CA GLU A 49 -31.86 4.04 14.33
C GLU A 49 -32.08 4.84 13.03
N VAL A 50 -32.25 6.15 13.12
CA VAL A 50 -32.41 7.01 11.93
C VAL A 50 -31.12 7.10 11.11
N LYS A 51 -29.95 6.95 11.74
CA LYS A 51 -28.67 6.95 11.04
C LYS A 51 -28.42 5.62 10.30
N GLU A 52 -28.81 4.49 10.90
CA GLU A 52 -28.77 3.17 10.24
C GLU A 52 -29.70 3.09 9.02
N LEU A 53 -30.93 3.60 9.14
CA LEU A 53 -31.89 3.65 8.04
C LEU A 53 -31.46 4.55 6.86
N LYS A 54 -30.56 5.50 7.09
CA LYS A 54 -30.00 6.40 6.06
C LYS A 54 -28.65 5.96 5.52
N SER A 55 -28.05 4.91 6.08
CA SER A 55 -26.78 4.41 5.57
C SER A 55 -26.98 3.69 4.24
N PRO A 56 -26.23 4.05 3.19
CA PRO A 56 -26.25 3.29 1.94
C PRO A 56 -25.73 1.84 2.11
N PHE A 57 -25.13 1.53 3.26
CA PHE A 57 -24.62 0.19 3.59
C PHE A 57 -25.60 -0.67 4.37
N TYR A 58 -26.76 -0.15 4.78
CA TYR A 58 -27.76 -0.89 5.57
C TYR A 58 -28.11 -2.27 4.97
N GLN A 59 -28.30 -2.31 3.64
CA GLN A 59 -28.60 -3.59 2.95
C GLN A 59 -27.41 -4.57 3.01
N VAL A 60 -26.20 -4.07 2.88
CA VAL A 60 -24.97 -4.87 2.96
C VAL A 60 -24.82 -5.46 4.37
N GLU A 61 -25.12 -4.68 5.39
CA GLU A 61 -25.08 -5.11 6.80
C GLU A 61 -26.11 -6.18 7.10
N LYS A 62 -27.35 -6.02 6.64
CA LYS A 62 -28.41 -7.04 6.75
C LYS A 62 -28.01 -8.37 6.11
N VAL A 63 -27.45 -8.33 4.91
CA VAL A 63 -26.96 -9.55 4.22
C VAL A 63 -25.81 -10.17 5.01
N TYR A 64 -24.90 -9.34 5.53
CA TYR A 64 -23.78 -9.82 6.37
C TYR A 64 -24.29 -10.56 7.63
N GLU A 65 -25.23 -9.96 8.38
CA GLU A 65 -25.84 -10.55 9.58
C GLU A 65 -26.54 -11.88 9.26
N GLN A 66 -27.32 -11.92 8.17
CA GLN A 66 -28.02 -13.12 7.74
C GLN A 66 -27.04 -14.25 7.40
N LEU A 67 -25.93 -13.95 6.70
CA LEU A 67 -24.91 -14.94 6.37
C LEU A 67 -24.16 -15.42 7.60
N GLN A 68 -23.90 -14.55 8.57
CA GLN A 68 -23.24 -14.93 9.83
C GLN A 68 -24.16 -15.77 10.72
N GLY A 69 -25.47 -15.48 10.76
CA GLY A 69 -26.40 -16.11 11.65
C GLY A 69 -27.09 -17.38 11.10
N SER A 70 -27.35 -17.42 9.78
CA SER A 70 -28.27 -18.42 9.20
C SER A 70 -27.66 -19.27 8.08
N TYR A 71 -26.46 -18.98 7.60
CA TYR A 71 -25.86 -19.79 6.55
C TYR A 71 -25.41 -21.15 7.09
N TYR A 72 -25.64 -22.23 6.32
CA TYR A 72 -25.39 -23.61 6.75
C TYR A 72 -23.93 -23.96 7.06
N LYS A 73 -22.98 -23.14 6.60
CA LYS A 73 -21.54 -23.24 6.92
C LYS A 73 -21.05 -21.96 7.58
N LYS A 74 -20.15 -22.09 8.55
CA LYS A 74 -19.50 -20.94 9.17
C LYS A 74 -18.61 -20.23 8.15
N VAL A 75 -18.91 -18.97 7.85
CA VAL A 75 -18.11 -18.13 6.97
C VAL A 75 -17.35 -17.10 7.81
N SER A 76 -16.07 -16.86 7.48
CA SER A 76 -15.31 -15.89 8.24
C SER A 76 -15.79 -14.46 7.95
N PRO A 77 -15.85 -13.58 8.98
CA PRO A 77 -16.18 -12.18 8.81
C PRO A 77 -15.28 -11.48 7.77
N GLN A 78 -14.01 -11.87 7.71
CA GLN A 78 -13.06 -11.34 6.74
C GLN A 78 -13.44 -11.68 5.30
N THR A 79 -13.87 -12.91 5.05
CA THR A 79 -14.29 -13.35 3.70
C THR A 79 -15.49 -12.55 3.20
N LEU A 80 -16.50 -12.35 4.06
CA LEU A 80 -17.71 -11.59 3.70
C LEU A 80 -17.39 -10.11 3.44
N ARG A 81 -16.56 -9.50 4.31
CA ARG A 81 -16.13 -8.12 4.13
C ARG A 81 -15.37 -7.93 2.83
N GLN A 82 -14.40 -8.82 2.53
CA GLN A 82 -13.64 -8.74 1.29
C GLN A 82 -14.51 -8.95 0.05
N GLY A 83 -15.47 -9.87 0.13
CA GLY A 83 -16.46 -10.08 -0.94
C GLY A 83 -17.28 -8.82 -1.22
N ALA A 84 -17.75 -8.13 -0.19
CA ALA A 84 -18.48 -6.87 -0.32
C ALA A 84 -17.62 -5.76 -0.97
N ILE A 85 -16.38 -5.60 -0.52
CA ILE A 85 -15.44 -4.61 -1.09
C ILE A 85 -15.19 -4.92 -2.57
N ASN A 86 -14.89 -6.17 -2.90
CA ASN A 86 -14.63 -6.57 -4.27
C ASN A 86 -15.86 -6.39 -5.16
N GLY A 87 -17.06 -6.66 -4.63
CA GLY A 87 -18.32 -6.41 -5.35
C GLY A 87 -18.52 -4.94 -5.69
N MET A 88 -18.24 -4.03 -4.75
CA MET A 88 -18.29 -2.59 -5.00
C MET A 88 -17.28 -2.14 -6.05
N LEU A 89 -16.05 -2.64 -5.98
CA LEU A 89 -15.01 -2.29 -6.97
C LEU A 89 -15.35 -2.83 -8.35
N ASN A 90 -15.82 -4.07 -8.44
CA ASN A 90 -16.24 -4.67 -9.71
C ASN A 90 -17.40 -3.90 -10.38
N SER A 91 -18.27 -3.24 -9.59
CA SER A 91 -19.36 -2.44 -10.12
C SER A 91 -18.91 -1.18 -10.87
N LEU A 92 -17.65 -0.78 -10.73
CA LEU A 92 -17.07 0.34 -11.46
C LEU A 92 -16.78 0.00 -12.93
N ASN A 93 -16.74 -1.29 -13.30
CA ASN A 93 -16.29 -1.76 -14.62
C ASN A 93 -14.95 -1.18 -15.06
N ASP A 94 -14.07 -0.93 -14.07
CA ASP A 94 -12.74 -0.40 -14.29
C ASP A 94 -11.71 -1.50 -13.99
N PRO A 95 -10.97 -1.99 -15.02
CA PRO A 95 -10.00 -3.07 -14.85
C PRO A 95 -8.78 -2.69 -13.99
N PHE A 96 -8.59 -1.39 -13.72
CA PHE A 96 -7.47 -0.88 -12.91
C PHE A 96 -7.85 -0.65 -11.44
N SER A 97 -9.13 -0.77 -11.09
CA SER A 97 -9.62 -0.63 -9.72
C SER A 97 -9.67 -1.97 -9.01
N GLU A 98 -8.64 -2.29 -8.23
CA GLU A 98 -8.56 -3.51 -7.44
C GLU A 98 -8.53 -3.24 -5.94
N GLY A 99 -9.22 -4.08 -5.17
CA GLY A 99 -9.18 -4.09 -3.70
C GLY A 99 -7.95 -4.80 -3.17
N LEU A 100 -6.99 -4.06 -2.65
CA LEU A 100 -5.82 -4.62 -2.00
C LEU A 100 -6.17 -5.16 -0.61
N SER A 101 -5.88 -6.43 -0.35
CA SER A 101 -6.08 -7.04 0.96
C SER A 101 -5.01 -8.06 1.30
N GLY A 102 -4.64 -8.13 2.57
CA GLY A 102 -3.73 -9.16 3.09
C GLY A 102 -2.40 -9.23 2.35
N ALA A 103 -2.10 -10.38 1.77
CA ALA A 103 -0.84 -10.63 1.07
C ALA A 103 -0.60 -9.72 -0.15
N ASN A 104 -1.66 -9.33 -0.85
CA ASN A 104 -1.54 -8.44 -2.00
C ASN A 104 -1.17 -7.01 -1.56
N GLN A 105 -1.73 -6.52 -0.47
CA GLN A 105 -1.37 -5.21 0.09
C GLN A 105 0.08 -5.19 0.55
N GLU A 106 0.54 -6.25 1.23
CA GLU A 106 1.94 -6.38 1.63
C GLU A 106 2.88 -6.44 0.42
N GLN A 107 2.47 -7.12 -0.64
CA GLN A 107 3.24 -7.20 -1.88
C GLN A 107 3.35 -5.84 -2.57
N VAL A 108 2.26 -5.09 -2.68
CA VAL A 108 2.26 -3.73 -3.23
C VAL A 108 3.09 -2.78 -2.37
N ASN A 109 2.96 -2.83 -1.05
CA ASN A 109 3.77 -2.03 -0.15
C ASN A 109 5.26 -2.35 -0.30
N ASN A 110 5.62 -3.63 -0.41
CA ASN A 110 7.00 -4.05 -0.66
C ASN A 110 7.55 -3.50 -1.99
N ILE A 111 6.69 -3.41 -3.01
CA ILE A 111 7.03 -2.80 -4.31
C ILE A 111 7.27 -1.29 -4.14
N LEU A 112 6.34 -0.59 -3.51
CA LEU A 112 6.41 0.87 -3.34
C LEU A 112 7.57 1.30 -2.43
N GLU A 113 7.84 0.56 -1.37
CA GLU A 113 8.91 0.83 -0.40
C GLU A 113 10.30 0.37 -0.88
N GLY A 114 10.41 -0.17 -2.09
CA GLY A 114 11.65 -0.70 -2.65
C GLY A 114 12.08 -1.96 -1.92
N SER A 115 11.38 -3.07 -2.20
CA SER A 115 11.66 -4.46 -1.78
C SER A 115 12.62 -4.61 -0.59
N SER A 116 12.31 -3.97 0.55
CA SER A 116 13.13 -4.14 1.75
C SER A 116 12.61 -5.31 2.58
N PHE A 117 12.74 -6.51 2.03
CA PHE A 117 12.53 -7.73 2.80
C PHE A 117 13.81 -8.11 3.55
N GLY A 118 13.62 -8.73 4.71
CA GLY A 118 14.74 -9.37 5.38
C GLY A 118 15.18 -10.60 4.58
N GLY A 119 16.36 -10.52 4.01
CA GLY A 119 16.94 -11.60 3.21
C GLY A 119 18.45 -11.68 3.41
N VAL A 120 19.10 -12.48 2.58
CA VAL A 120 20.55 -12.66 2.63
C VAL A 120 21.27 -12.21 1.36
N GLY A 121 20.52 -11.74 0.34
CA GLY A 121 21.08 -11.20 -0.90
C GLY A 121 21.58 -12.26 -1.88
N ILE A 122 20.85 -13.37 -2.01
CA ILE A 122 21.06 -14.36 -3.08
C ILE A 122 19.91 -14.32 -4.08
N GLN A 123 20.21 -14.33 -5.35
CA GLN A 123 19.28 -14.68 -6.42
C GLN A 123 19.41 -16.17 -6.70
N MET A 124 18.29 -16.82 -6.93
CA MET A 124 18.23 -18.26 -7.12
C MET A 124 17.62 -18.59 -8.46
N ALA A 125 18.11 -19.64 -9.09
CA ALA A 125 17.56 -20.18 -10.33
C ALA A 125 17.47 -21.70 -10.27
N VAL A 126 16.68 -22.28 -11.17
CA VAL A 126 16.70 -23.73 -11.41
C VAL A 126 17.60 -24.02 -12.60
N ARG A 127 18.65 -24.82 -12.37
CA ARG A 127 19.54 -25.29 -13.42
C ARG A 127 19.78 -26.81 -13.23
N ASN A 128 19.63 -27.57 -14.29
CA ASN A 128 19.81 -29.06 -14.27
C ASN A 128 19.00 -29.71 -13.12
N ASN A 129 17.72 -29.32 -12.96
CA ASN A 129 16.81 -29.81 -11.93
C ASN A 129 17.29 -29.56 -10.48
N LYS A 130 18.14 -28.57 -10.26
CA LYS A 130 18.68 -28.16 -8.96
C LYS A 130 18.39 -26.68 -8.69
N VAL A 131 18.21 -26.33 -7.43
CA VAL A 131 18.14 -24.92 -7.02
C VAL A 131 19.57 -24.43 -6.79
N VAL A 132 19.98 -23.42 -7.54
CA VAL A 132 21.35 -22.88 -7.46
C VAL A 132 21.34 -21.39 -7.13
N VAL A 133 22.42 -20.93 -6.51
CA VAL A 133 22.73 -19.51 -6.39
C VAL A 133 23.09 -19.01 -7.79
N ASP A 134 22.26 -18.14 -8.36
CA ASP A 134 22.48 -17.57 -9.68
C ASP A 134 23.40 -16.35 -9.61
N SER A 135 23.09 -15.43 -8.68
CA SER A 135 23.91 -14.25 -8.41
C SER A 135 23.82 -13.81 -6.94
N ILE A 136 24.71 -12.93 -6.54
CA ILE A 136 24.80 -12.39 -5.18
C ILE A 136 24.71 -10.87 -5.25
N VAL A 137 23.79 -10.32 -4.46
CA VAL A 137 23.59 -8.87 -4.34
C VAL A 137 24.80 -8.25 -3.61
N ALA A 138 25.37 -7.21 -4.17
CA ALA A 138 26.49 -6.47 -3.54
C ALA A 138 26.06 -5.93 -2.15
N ASP A 139 27.03 -5.83 -1.25
CA ASP A 139 26.86 -5.35 0.13
C ASP A 139 25.87 -6.13 0.99
N SER A 140 25.40 -7.27 0.52
CA SER A 140 24.48 -8.16 1.24
C SER A 140 25.21 -9.07 2.23
N PRO A 141 24.49 -9.74 3.16
CA PRO A 141 25.09 -10.79 4.00
C PRO A 141 25.75 -11.92 3.21
N ALA A 142 25.19 -12.29 2.06
CA ALA A 142 25.77 -13.33 1.21
C ALA A 142 27.09 -12.89 0.55
N SER A 143 27.21 -11.63 0.14
CA SER A 143 28.45 -11.12 -0.48
C SER A 143 29.63 -11.10 0.49
N LYS A 144 29.36 -11.06 1.81
CA LYS A 144 30.34 -11.10 2.89
C LYS A 144 30.59 -12.53 3.42
N SER A 145 30.08 -13.54 2.72
CA SER A 145 30.18 -14.95 3.11
C SER A 145 30.99 -15.76 2.11
N THR A 146 31.04 -17.07 2.33
CA THR A 146 31.72 -18.02 1.44
C THR A 146 30.85 -18.49 0.27
N ILE A 147 29.61 -18.03 0.15
CA ILE A 147 28.68 -18.39 -0.92
C ILE A 147 29.19 -17.85 -2.25
N LYS A 148 29.05 -18.64 -3.30
CA LYS A 148 29.42 -18.25 -4.68
C LYS A 148 28.29 -18.55 -5.64
N PRO A 149 28.17 -17.82 -6.76
CA PRO A 149 27.32 -18.23 -7.87
C PRO A 149 27.67 -19.67 -8.31
N GLY A 150 26.64 -20.46 -8.61
CA GLY A 150 26.77 -21.88 -8.95
C GLY A 150 26.62 -22.85 -7.77
N ASP A 151 26.66 -22.38 -6.51
CA ASP A 151 26.39 -23.25 -5.35
C ASP A 151 24.97 -23.80 -5.40
N GLU A 152 24.80 -25.13 -5.27
CA GLU A 152 23.49 -25.77 -5.14
C GLU A 152 22.95 -25.58 -3.73
N ILE A 153 21.69 -25.13 -3.59
CA ILE A 153 21.00 -25.03 -2.31
C ILE A 153 20.28 -26.35 -2.03
N VAL A 154 20.80 -27.10 -1.06
CA VAL A 154 20.29 -28.44 -0.71
C VAL A 154 19.19 -28.36 0.36
N ALA A 155 19.34 -27.42 1.32
CA ALA A 155 18.36 -27.20 2.36
C ALA A 155 18.41 -25.78 2.91
N VAL A 156 17.27 -25.31 3.46
CA VAL A 156 17.13 -24.05 4.20
C VAL A 156 16.59 -24.36 5.59
N ASN A 157 17.29 -23.98 6.67
CA ASN A 157 16.93 -24.31 8.05
C ASN A 157 16.55 -25.80 8.22
N ASN A 158 17.39 -26.70 7.71
CA ASN A 158 17.20 -28.15 7.68
C ASN A 158 16.03 -28.67 6.84
N LYS A 159 15.23 -27.81 6.21
CA LYS A 159 14.20 -28.23 5.25
C LYS A 159 14.84 -28.44 3.88
N LYS A 160 14.78 -29.66 3.38
CA LYS A 160 15.27 -29.99 2.02
C LYS A 160 14.50 -29.17 0.99
N VAL A 161 15.21 -28.70 -0.03
CA VAL A 161 14.63 -27.97 -1.17
C VAL A 161 14.83 -28.74 -2.46
N SER A 162 13.92 -28.57 -3.42
CA SER A 162 13.98 -29.19 -4.73
C SER A 162 13.54 -28.21 -5.81
N ALA A 163 13.94 -28.44 -7.05
CA ALA A 163 13.52 -27.65 -8.19
C ALA A 163 12.00 -27.63 -8.39
N ALA A 164 11.32 -28.75 -8.12
CA ALA A 164 9.86 -28.86 -8.22
C ALA A 164 9.11 -27.94 -7.21
N GLN A 165 9.78 -27.51 -6.16
CA GLN A 165 9.23 -26.61 -5.12
C GLN A 165 9.92 -25.25 -5.10
N PHE A 166 10.49 -24.82 -6.22
CA PHE A 166 11.31 -23.61 -6.31
C PHE A 166 10.61 -22.36 -5.75
N SER A 167 9.33 -22.18 -6.04
CA SER A 167 8.53 -21.05 -5.53
C SER A 167 8.45 -20.97 -3.99
N LYS A 168 8.62 -22.13 -3.31
CA LYS A 168 8.62 -22.20 -1.84
C LYS A 168 9.98 -21.91 -1.22
N VAL A 169 11.07 -21.86 -1.98
CA VAL A 169 12.43 -21.69 -1.45
C VAL A 169 12.67 -20.25 -1.01
N ALA A 170 12.29 -19.29 -1.82
CA ALA A 170 12.47 -17.85 -1.48
C ALA A 170 11.79 -17.45 -0.17
N PRO A 171 10.54 -17.84 0.12
CA PRO A 171 9.92 -17.61 1.43
C PRO A 171 10.68 -18.21 2.61
N LEU A 172 11.35 -19.35 2.45
CA LEU A 172 12.17 -19.96 3.51
C LEU A 172 13.44 -19.15 3.80
N VAL A 173 14.04 -18.56 2.75
CA VAL A 173 15.25 -17.73 2.88
C VAL A 173 14.92 -16.35 3.41
N ARG A 174 13.81 -15.77 3.01
CA ARG A 174 13.30 -14.48 3.51
C ARG A 174 12.84 -14.60 4.96
N GLY A 175 12.66 -13.46 5.62
CA GLY A 175 12.11 -13.38 6.97
C GLY A 175 12.44 -12.06 7.67
N LYS A 176 12.09 -11.95 8.96
CA LYS A 176 12.31 -10.72 9.73
C LYS A 176 13.79 -10.34 9.77
N ILE A 177 14.07 -9.05 9.49
CA ILE A 177 15.43 -8.49 9.57
C ILE A 177 16.04 -8.78 10.95
N GLY A 178 17.32 -9.13 10.98
CA GLY A 178 18.06 -9.48 12.19
C GLY A 178 17.99 -10.94 12.60
N THR A 179 17.03 -11.73 12.07
CA THR A 179 16.97 -13.18 12.33
C THR A 179 18.01 -13.94 11.49
N ARG A 180 18.31 -15.17 11.89
CA ARG A 180 19.29 -16.01 11.18
C ARG A 180 18.58 -17.01 10.25
N VAL A 181 19.27 -17.36 9.17
CA VAL A 181 18.91 -18.46 8.29
C VAL A 181 20.16 -19.28 7.97
N THR A 182 20.05 -20.60 8.02
CA THR A 182 21.14 -21.52 7.67
C THR A 182 20.83 -22.15 6.31
N LEU A 183 21.76 -21.98 5.39
CA LEU A 183 21.72 -22.61 4.07
C LEU A 183 22.68 -23.78 4.06
N LYS A 184 22.20 -24.98 3.71
CA LYS A 184 23.05 -26.11 3.35
C LYS A 184 23.31 -26.06 1.87
N LEU A 185 24.56 -25.88 1.51
CA LEU A 185 25.02 -25.69 0.13
C LEU A 185 25.86 -26.87 -0.31
N ARG A 186 25.88 -27.11 -1.62
CA ARG A 186 26.78 -28.08 -2.26
C ARG A 186 27.60 -27.37 -3.34
N ARG A 187 28.93 -27.52 -3.27
CA ARG A 187 29.85 -27.05 -4.30
C ARG A 187 30.72 -28.26 -4.72
N ALA A 188 30.67 -28.61 -5.99
CA ALA A 188 31.22 -29.86 -6.47
C ALA A 188 30.71 -31.05 -5.62
N ASN A 189 31.58 -31.83 -5.01
CA ASN A 189 31.24 -32.98 -4.19
C ASN A 189 31.14 -32.72 -2.70
N SER A 190 31.34 -31.48 -2.27
CA SER A 190 31.35 -31.10 -0.84
C SER A 190 30.10 -30.37 -0.44
N THR A 191 29.54 -30.71 0.73
CA THR A 191 28.43 -29.96 1.34
C THR A 191 28.89 -29.21 2.58
N PHE A 192 28.40 -27.96 2.73
CA PHE A 192 28.73 -27.11 3.87
C PHE A 192 27.52 -26.27 4.27
N ASN A 193 27.54 -25.80 5.50
CA ASN A 193 26.49 -24.92 6.00
C ASN A 193 27.01 -23.49 6.10
N VAL A 194 26.16 -22.52 5.70
CA VAL A 194 26.40 -21.09 5.89
C VAL A 194 25.22 -20.50 6.65
N THR A 195 25.48 -19.93 7.83
CA THR A 195 24.47 -19.24 8.62
C THR A 195 24.64 -17.74 8.43
N LEU A 196 23.58 -17.09 7.95
CA LEU A 196 23.54 -15.66 7.64
C LEU A 196 22.51 -14.95 8.50
N LYS A 197 22.81 -13.72 8.91
CA LYS A 197 21.84 -12.84 9.54
C LYS A 197 21.08 -12.11 8.43
N ARG A 198 19.75 -12.20 8.45
CA ARG A 198 18.92 -11.49 7.48
C ARG A 198 19.07 -9.98 7.67
N ALA A 199 19.36 -9.30 6.59
CA ALA A 199 19.46 -7.85 6.54
C ALA A 199 18.41 -7.29 5.59
N LYS A 200 18.19 -5.99 5.62
CA LYS A 200 17.45 -5.30 4.57
C LYS A 200 18.22 -5.49 3.27
N ILE A 201 17.66 -6.24 2.33
CA ILE A 201 18.24 -6.41 1.00
C ILE A 201 17.61 -5.35 0.09
N SER A 202 18.38 -4.34 -0.22
CA SER A 202 18.03 -3.35 -1.20
C SER A 202 18.57 -3.84 -2.54
N GLN A 203 17.72 -4.45 -3.32
CA GLN A 203 18.08 -4.75 -4.70
C GLN A 203 17.82 -3.48 -5.51
N SER A 204 18.85 -2.94 -6.16
CA SER A 204 18.65 -1.81 -7.06
C SER A 204 17.73 -2.23 -8.20
N SER A 205 16.65 -1.49 -8.38
CA SER A 205 15.75 -1.65 -9.53
C SER A 205 16.38 -1.15 -10.84
N LEU A 206 17.63 -0.68 -10.78
CA LEU A 206 18.34 -0.09 -11.89
C LEU A 206 19.68 -0.78 -12.11
N THR A 207 19.96 -1.11 -13.37
CA THR A 207 21.29 -1.54 -13.84
C THR A 207 21.81 -0.62 -14.93
N LYS A 208 23.12 -0.46 -15.01
CA LYS A 208 23.77 0.35 -16.03
C LYS A 208 24.84 -0.47 -16.75
N ARG A 209 24.81 -0.48 -18.07
CA ARG A 209 25.86 -1.06 -18.93
C ARG A 209 26.17 -0.13 -20.08
N THR A 210 27.27 -0.38 -20.76
CA THR A 210 27.66 0.36 -21.98
C THR A 210 27.78 -0.64 -23.13
N GLU A 211 27.35 -0.21 -24.33
CA GLU A 211 27.42 -1.01 -25.53
C GLU A 211 27.66 -0.09 -26.73
N GLY A 212 28.72 -0.33 -27.49
CA GLY A 212 29.15 0.60 -28.54
C GLY A 212 29.42 1.98 -27.97
N ASN A 213 28.71 3.01 -28.49
CA ASN A 213 28.79 4.38 -28.03
C ASN A 213 27.57 4.80 -27.18
N ALA A 214 26.83 3.84 -26.66
CA ALA A 214 25.63 4.08 -25.85
C ALA A 214 25.82 3.63 -24.40
N THR A 215 25.18 4.34 -23.47
CA THR A 215 24.89 3.87 -22.13
C THR A 215 23.46 3.33 -22.11
N ILE A 216 23.27 2.12 -21.60
CA ILE A 216 21.97 1.50 -21.42
C ILE A 216 21.70 1.45 -19.94
N ILE A 217 20.58 2.04 -19.52
CA ILE A 217 20.07 1.97 -18.14
C ILE A 217 18.76 1.19 -18.18
N THR A 218 18.76 -0.01 -17.60
CA THR A 218 17.55 -0.81 -17.44
C THR A 218 16.94 -0.52 -16.07
N ILE A 219 15.66 -0.15 -16.03
CA ILE A 219 14.88 0.05 -14.82
C ILE A 219 13.80 -1.03 -14.82
N THR A 220 13.90 -1.99 -13.90
CA THR A 220 12.95 -3.11 -13.82
C THR A 220 11.68 -2.76 -13.05
N GLN A 221 11.72 -1.69 -12.24
CA GLN A 221 10.60 -1.23 -11.43
C GLN A 221 10.90 0.17 -10.89
N PHE A 222 9.87 1.00 -10.68
CA PHE A 222 10.02 2.27 -9.95
C PHE A 222 9.79 2.03 -8.46
N ASP A 223 10.86 2.08 -7.66
CA ASP A 223 10.82 2.04 -6.20
C ASP A 223 11.35 3.36 -5.60
N VAL A 224 11.31 3.47 -4.27
CA VAL A 224 11.73 4.69 -3.55
C VAL A 224 13.20 5.10 -3.81
N ASN A 225 14.05 4.18 -4.25
CA ASN A 225 15.46 4.41 -4.54
C ASN A 225 15.73 4.74 -6.01
N THR A 226 14.82 4.36 -6.92
CA THR A 226 15.03 4.44 -8.37
C THR A 226 15.48 5.81 -8.82
N ALA A 227 14.86 6.89 -8.34
CA ALA A 227 15.24 8.24 -8.72
C ALA A 227 16.67 8.59 -8.27
N LYS A 228 17.06 8.21 -7.05
CA LYS A 228 18.41 8.39 -6.52
C LYS A 228 19.45 7.62 -7.35
N ASP A 229 19.15 6.37 -7.64
CA ASP A 229 20.04 5.48 -8.40
C ASP A 229 20.18 5.95 -9.84
N LEU A 230 19.08 6.39 -10.48
CA LEU A 230 19.09 6.98 -11.80
C LEU A 230 19.94 8.26 -11.84
N LYS A 231 19.77 9.15 -10.86
CA LYS A 231 20.61 10.36 -10.75
C LYS A 231 22.10 10.02 -10.66
N SER A 232 22.44 9.03 -9.86
CA SER A 232 23.83 8.55 -9.70
C SER A 232 24.35 7.93 -10.99
N ALA A 233 23.56 7.11 -11.66
CA ALA A 233 23.90 6.50 -12.94
C ALA A 233 24.13 7.57 -14.02
N LEU A 234 23.23 8.57 -14.14
CA LEU A 234 23.35 9.66 -15.12
C LEU A 234 24.59 10.51 -14.88
N LYS A 235 24.92 10.82 -13.62
CA LYS A 235 26.15 11.59 -13.29
C LYS A 235 27.43 10.85 -13.64
N SER A 236 27.41 9.52 -13.66
CA SER A 236 28.58 8.67 -13.94
C SER A 236 28.76 8.35 -15.42
N ILE A 237 27.96 8.95 -16.33
CA ILE A 237 28.11 8.77 -17.78
C ILE A 237 29.23 9.69 -18.29
N ASP A 238 30.21 9.09 -18.93
CA ASP A 238 31.15 9.84 -19.76
C ASP A 238 30.47 10.18 -21.10
N THR A 239 29.88 11.36 -21.20
CA THR A 239 29.11 11.79 -22.37
C THR A 239 29.96 12.02 -23.59
N LYS A 240 31.28 12.16 -23.46
CA LYS A 240 32.22 12.25 -24.62
C LYS A 240 32.39 10.87 -25.25
N LYS A 241 32.51 9.83 -24.43
CA LYS A 241 32.70 8.45 -24.87
C LYS A 241 31.37 7.78 -25.23
N TYR A 242 30.32 8.07 -24.47
CA TYR A 242 28.96 7.45 -24.59
C TYR A 242 27.91 8.55 -24.76
N PRO A 243 27.82 9.20 -25.94
CA PRO A 243 26.89 10.32 -26.16
C PRO A 243 25.42 9.87 -26.25
N LYS A 244 25.14 8.59 -26.44
CA LYS A 244 23.79 8.04 -26.58
C LYS A 244 23.34 7.43 -25.26
N LEU A 245 22.06 7.66 -24.89
CA LEU A 245 21.43 7.08 -23.71
C LEU A 245 20.22 6.27 -24.16
N ILE A 246 20.14 5.04 -23.68
CA ILE A 246 18.96 4.19 -23.79
C ILE A 246 18.44 3.93 -22.37
N ILE A 247 17.16 4.14 -22.15
CA ILE A 247 16.46 3.73 -20.92
C ILE A 247 15.54 2.59 -21.28
N ASP A 248 15.81 1.42 -20.73
CA ASP A 248 15.06 0.21 -20.99
C ASP A 248 14.02 -0.01 -19.88
N LEU A 249 12.74 0.10 -20.26
CA LEU A 249 11.56 -0.11 -19.41
C LEU A 249 10.73 -1.33 -19.85
N GLN A 250 11.28 -2.18 -20.70
CA GLN A 250 10.59 -3.40 -21.08
C GLN A 250 10.34 -4.26 -19.84
N ASP A 251 9.12 -4.82 -19.72
CA ASP A 251 8.64 -5.61 -18.58
C ASP A 251 8.64 -4.86 -17.23
N ASN A 252 8.68 -3.53 -17.25
CA ASN A 252 8.57 -2.70 -16.05
C ASN A 252 7.09 -2.37 -15.75
N PRO A 253 6.45 -2.97 -14.73
CA PRO A 253 5.04 -2.75 -14.41
C PRO A 253 4.76 -1.40 -13.74
N GLY A 254 5.79 -0.55 -13.59
CA GLY A 254 5.67 0.73 -12.89
C GLY A 254 6.15 0.68 -11.46
N GLY A 255 5.35 1.17 -10.52
CA GLY A 255 5.65 1.22 -9.09
C GLY A 255 5.37 2.59 -8.46
N ALA A 256 6.31 3.14 -7.70
CA ALA A 256 6.15 4.40 -6.99
C ALA A 256 6.06 5.60 -7.94
N MET A 257 4.91 6.24 -7.99
CA MET A 257 4.66 7.45 -8.81
C MET A 257 5.67 8.55 -8.51
N ASP A 258 5.96 8.82 -7.25
CA ASP A 258 6.92 9.85 -6.83
C ASP A 258 8.33 9.60 -7.39
N ALA A 259 8.75 8.35 -7.51
CA ALA A 259 10.02 7.98 -8.12
C ALA A 259 10.03 8.27 -9.63
N ALA A 260 8.93 8.02 -10.35
CA ALA A 260 8.80 8.35 -11.75
C ALA A 260 8.79 9.87 -12.00
N LEU A 261 8.05 10.62 -11.18
CA LEU A 261 8.00 12.09 -11.26
C LEU A 261 9.39 12.72 -11.07
N LYS A 262 10.12 12.29 -10.04
CA LYS A 262 11.48 12.73 -9.78
C LYS A 262 12.42 12.34 -10.91
N SER A 263 12.34 11.12 -11.40
CA SER A 263 13.16 10.61 -12.50
C SER A 263 12.93 11.41 -13.80
N ALA A 264 11.67 11.68 -14.16
CA ALA A 264 11.32 12.47 -15.32
C ALA A 264 11.84 13.91 -15.21
N SER A 265 11.79 14.50 -14.01
CA SER A 265 12.26 15.86 -13.77
C SER A 265 13.74 16.05 -14.02
N TYR A 266 14.56 15.00 -14.01
CA TYR A 266 15.99 15.09 -14.36
C TYR A 266 16.24 15.40 -15.82
N PHE A 267 15.29 15.12 -16.69
CA PHE A 267 15.37 15.35 -18.13
C PHE A 267 14.60 16.58 -18.60
N LEU A 268 13.72 17.12 -17.76
CA LEU A 268 12.81 18.20 -18.12
C LEU A 268 13.31 19.55 -17.59
N PRO A 269 13.29 20.62 -18.41
CA PRO A 269 13.40 21.98 -17.89
C PRO A 269 12.30 22.26 -16.86
N ASN A 270 12.50 23.25 -16.00
CA ASN A 270 11.49 23.67 -15.04
C ASN A 270 10.15 24.03 -15.73
N ASN A 271 9.06 23.82 -15.01
CA ASN A 271 7.70 24.16 -15.40
C ASN A 271 7.13 23.34 -16.58
N LYS A 272 7.74 22.19 -16.93
CA LYS A 272 7.18 21.26 -17.91
C LYS A 272 6.18 20.32 -17.24
N ILE A 273 5.06 20.04 -17.92
CA ILE A 273 4.05 19.09 -17.40
C ILE A 273 4.65 17.68 -17.39
N ILE A 274 4.61 17.03 -16.23
CA ILE A 274 4.96 15.62 -16.09
C ILE A 274 3.70 14.77 -16.19
N MET A 275 2.67 15.11 -15.44
CA MET A 275 1.36 14.43 -15.50
C MET A 275 0.23 15.36 -15.06
N GLN A 276 -0.99 14.96 -15.38
CA GLN A 276 -2.22 15.54 -14.86
C GLN A 276 -3.04 14.41 -14.29
N TYR A 277 -3.67 14.65 -13.14
CA TYR A 277 -4.73 13.77 -12.67
C TYR A 277 -5.98 14.59 -12.34
N GLN A 278 -7.12 13.96 -12.42
CA GLN A 278 -8.40 14.59 -12.18
C GLN A 278 -9.29 13.65 -11.39
N ASP A 279 -9.87 14.14 -10.32
CA ASP A 279 -11.00 13.52 -9.65
C ASP A 279 -12.28 14.31 -9.93
N ARG A 280 -13.38 14.01 -9.21
CA ARG A 280 -14.66 14.72 -9.38
C ARG A 280 -14.63 16.17 -8.92
N LYS A 281 -13.64 16.56 -8.09
CA LYS A 281 -13.62 17.87 -7.41
C LYS A 281 -12.53 18.77 -7.95
N GLN A 282 -11.42 18.19 -8.37
CA GLN A 282 -10.22 18.94 -8.75
C GLN A 282 -9.44 18.30 -9.88
N LYS A 283 -8.72 19.14 -10.60
CA LYS A 283 -7.73 18.75 -11.58
C LYS A 283 -6.39 19.27 -11.09
N GLU A 284 -5.40 18.38 -10.96
CA GLU A 284 -4.06 18.76 -10.56
C GLU A 284 -3.07 18.51 -11.70
N VAL A 285 -2.14 19.46 -11.89
CA VAL A 285 -1.09 19.40 -12.91
C VAL A 285 0.25 19.38 -12.20
N ILE A 286 0.94 18.26 -12.27
CA ILE A 286 2.29 18.11 -11.72
C ILE A 286 3.31 18.55 -12.77
N ARG A 287 4.18 19.49 -12.39
CA ARG A 287 5.21 20.06 -13.25
C ARG A 287 6.60 19.79 -12.68
N SER A 288 7.57 19.72 -13.61
CA SER A 288 8.98 19.65 -13.23
C SER A 288 9.44 20.94 -12.54
N ASP A 289 10.18 20.79 -11.45
CA ASP A 289 10.79 21.91 -10.74
C ASP A 289 12.10 21.49 -10.04
N LYS A 290 12.77 22.47 -9.41
CA LYS A 290 14.01 22.24 -8.66
C LYS A 290 13.79 21.35 -7.42
N LYS A 291 12.60 21.35 -6.83
CA LYS A 291 12.29 20.51 -5.67
C LYS A 291 12.22 19.04 -6.06
N LEU A 292 11.52 18.71 -7.14
CA LEU A 292 11.44 17.34 -7.66
C LEU A 292 12.81 16.83 -8.12
N SER A 293 13.53 17.63 -8.94
CA SER A 293 14.83 17.23 -9.49
C SER A 293 15.98 17.29 -8.45
N GLY A 294 15.75 17.94 -7.29
CA GLY A 294 16.81 18.25 -6.35
C GLY A 294 17.94 19.08 -7.00
N GLY A 295 17.58 19.96 -7.94
CA GLY A 295 18.49 20.80 -8.70
C GLY A 295 19.34 20.07 -9.75
N PHE A 296 19.12 18.78 -9.98
CA PHE A 296 19.83 18.02 -11.02
C PHE A 296 19.07 18.05 -12.35
N HIS A 297 19.81 18.24 -13.44
CA HIS A 297 19.28 18.18 -14.79
C HIS A 297 20.34 17.60 -15.73
N THR A 298 19.90 16.82 -16.73
CA THR A 298 20.75 16.28 -17.79
C THR A 298 20.30 16.80 -19.16
N SER A 299 21.26 17.07 -20.03
CA SER A 299 21.02 17.43 -21.45
C SER A 299 20.77 16.20 -22.33
N LEU A 300 21.10 15.00 -21.85
CA LEU A 300 20.89 13.75 -22.59
C LEU A 300 19.42 13.58 -22.98
N LYS A 301 19.20 13.13 -24.21
CA LYS A 301 17.89 12.77 -24.75
C LYS A 301 17.84 11.24 -24.89
N PRO A 302 17.15 10.52 -24.02
CA PRO A 302 17.13 9.06 -24.09
C PRO A 302 16.24 8.55 -25.22
N ILE A 303 16.60 7.39 -25.76
CA ILE A 303 15.66 6.46 -26.40
C ILE A 303 15.09 5.59 -25.29
N ILE A 304 13.76 5.47 -25.21
CA ILE A 304 13.09 4.68 -24.18
C ILE A 304 12.54 3.42 -24.83
N LEU A 305 12.97 2.24 -24.37
CA LEU A 305 12.44 0.97 -24.80
C LEU A 305 11.24 0.59 -23.96
N ILE A 306 10.12 0.24 -24.60
CA ILE A 306 8.87 -0.17 -23.96
C ILE A 306 8.30 -1.43 -24.62
N ASN A 307 7.45 -2.15 -23.90
CA ASN A 307 6.67 -3.25 -24.45
C ASN A 307 5.27 -3.32 -23.79
N ALA A 308 4.46 -4.31 -24.15
CA ALA A 308 3.09 -4.47 -23.63
C ALA A 308 3.00 -4.67 -22.10
N ASN A 309 4.11 -4.98 -21.42
CA ASN A 309 4.18 -5.13 -19.95
C ASN A 309 4.69 -3.85 -19.27
N THR A 310 5.03 -2.80 -20.04
CA THR A 310 5.38 -1.49 -19.50
C THR A 310 4.11 -0.79 -19.04
N ALA A 311 3.98 -0.43 -17.75
CA ALA A 311 2.73 0.08 -17.22
C ALA A 311 2.91 1.18 -16.14
N SER A 312 1.81 1.90 -15.82
CA SER A 312 1.67 2.78 -14.66
C SER A 312 2.78 3.87 -14.58
N ALA A 313 3.61 3.86 -13.53
CA ALA A 313 4.69 4.83 -13.31
C ALA A 313 5.69 4.89 -14.50
N SER A 314 5.91 3.76 -15.20
CA SER A 314 6.74 3.69 -16.40
C SER A 314 6.13 4.46 -17.56
N GLU A 315 4.80 4.43 -17.68
CA GLU A 315 4.08 5.20 -18.70
C GLU A 315 4.11 6.69 -18.37
N ILE A 316 3.96 7.08 -17.11
CA ILE A 316 4.10 8.48 -16.66
C ILE A 316 5.48 9.01 -17.04
N PHE A 317 6.55 8.27 -16.73
CA PHE A 317 7.92 8.65 -17.06
C PHE A 317 8.11 8.79 -18.57
N THR A 318 7.66 7.80 -19.32
CA THR A 318 7.80 7.77 -20.78
C THR A 318 7.02 8.91 -21.45
N ALA A 319 5.73 9.05 -21.12
CA ALA A 319 4.85 10.07 -21.67
C ALA A 319 5.36 11.48 -21.34
N ALA A 320 5.80 11.71 -20.11
CA ALA A 320 6.36 12.99 -19.70
C ALA A 320 7.54 13.43 -20.59
N LEU A 321 8.44 12.49 -20.91
CA LEU A 321 9.61 12.81 -21.72
C LEU A 321 9.29 12.92 -23.21
N VAL A 322 8.46 12.03 -23.74
CA VAL A 322 8.08 12.02 -25.16
C VAL A 322 7.25 13.25 -25.51
N GLN A 323 6.21 13.57 -24.74
CA GLN A 323 5.34 14.72 -24.97
C GLN A 323 6.04 16.06 -24.79
N ASN A 324 7.10 16.12 -24.00
CA ASN A 324 7.95 17.30 -23.88
C ASN A 324 9.15 17.32 -24.91
N HIS A 325 9.16 16.41 -25.86
CA HIS A 325 10.21 16.30 -26.90
C HIS A 325 11.63 16.09 -26.34
N ARG A 326 11.70 15.39 -25.20
CA ARG A 326 12.97 15.04 -24.51
C ARG A 326 13.42 13.62 -24.75
N ALA A 327 12.53 12.76 -25.24
CA ALA A 327 12.82 11.37 -25.57
C ALA A 327 12.05 10.92 -26.82
N VAL A 328 12.46 9.77 -27.33
CA VAL A 328 11.72 8.98 -28.32
C VAL A 328 11.46 7.61 -27.67
N SER A 329 10.23 7.10 -27.75
CA SER A 329 9.90 5.73 -27.34
C SER A 329 9.99 4.77 -28.54
N VAL A 330 10.49 3.58 -28.30
CA VAL A 330 10.65 2.52 -29.31
C VAL A 330 10.18 1.21 -28.69
N GLY A 331 9.40 0.43 -29.44
CA GLY A 331 8.93 -0.89 -29.00
C GLY A 331 7.46 -1.12 -29.31
N GLN A 332 6.78 -1.89 -28.47
CA GLN A 332 5.36 -2.17 -28.57
C GLN A 332 4.57 -1.18 -27.69
N THR A 333 3.31 -0.98 -28.03
CA THR A 333 2.39 -0.19 -27.19
C THR A 333 2.24 -0.84 -25.79
N SER A 334 2.33 0.00 -24.76
CA SER A 334 2.13 -0.35 -23.35
C SER A 334 0.64 -0.47 -23.01
#